data_9424c0f7f5f902e299e7cf30cf060b0e
#
_entry.id   9424c0f7f5f902e299e7cf30cf060b0e
#
_cell.length_a   1.000
_cell.length_b   1.000
_cell.length_c   1.000
_cell.angle_alpha   90.00
_cell.angle_beta   90.00
_cell.angle_gamma   90.00
#
_symmetry.space_group_name_H-M   'P 1'
#
loop_
_entity.id
_entity.type
_entity.pdbx_description
1 polymer ?
#
loop_
_entity_poly.entity_id
_entity_poly.type
_entity_poly.pdbx_seq_one_letter_code
_entity_poly.pdbx_strand_id
1 'polypeptide(L)'
;MRDKSIIVYHGSDRIIAQPDIEHSRLRVDFGKGFYTTPFYEQAKKWCEKYTTRRKNGIISYYELDVSVYKECAVLSFESYTEAWLDFILKCRAGTMPSDYNRYDIIEGGIANDKVFNTVELFFDGLIDKAEALKRLQYEKPNWKICFKTQSIIDTYLQYKGFYSIC
;
A
#
# COMPACT_ATOMS: atom_id res chain seq x y z
N MET A 1 -16.10 13.89 -19.07
CA MET A 1 -14.89 13.08 -19.35
C MET A 1 -14.39 12.53 -18.03
N ARG A 2 -14.26 11.23 -17.90
CA ARG A 2 -13.54 10.66 -16.74
C ARG A 2 -12.07 11.03 -16.91
N ASP A 3 -11.44 11.58 -15.88
CA ASP A 3 -10.02 11.87 -15.89
C ASP A 3 -9.27 10.59 -16.28
N LYS A 4 -8.38 10.71 -17.27
CA LYS A 4 -7.60 9.58 -17.76
C LYS A 4 -6.45 9.23 -16.80
N SER A 5 -6.20 10.06 -15.79
CA SER A 5 -5.12 9.88 -14.83
C SER A 5 -5.50 10.39 -13.44
N ILE A 6 -4.80 9.90 -12.42
CA ILE A 6 -4.87 10.37 -11.05
C ILE A 6 -3.45 10.59 -10.52
N ILE A 7 -3.31 11.49 -9.53
CA ILE A 7 -2.04 11.66 -8.82
C ILE A 7 -1.99 10.69 -7.66
N VAL A 8 -0.86 9.99 -7.54
CA VAL A 8 -0.54 9.10 -6.42
C VAL A 8 0.79 9.50 -5.79
N TYR A 9 0.95 9.19 -4.52
CA TYR A 9 2.05 9.65 -3.67
C TYR A 9 2.77 8.47 -3.03
N HIS A 10 4.08 8.63 -2.84
CA HIS A 10 4.92 7.69 -2.10
C HIS A 10 5.77 8.46 -1.09
N GLY A 11 5.65 8.11 0.19
CA GLY A 11 6.42 8.72 1.28
C GLY A 11 7.67 7.90 1.60
N SER A 12 8.84 8.56 1.63
CA SER A 12 10.12 7.93 1.95
C SER A 12 11.13 8.93 2.52
N ASP A 13 12.38 8.53 2.63
CA ASP A 13 13.50 9.38 3.06
C ASP A 13 14.30 9.98 1.89
N ARG A 14 13.87 9.73 0.66
CA ARG A 14 14.58 10.14 -0.57
C ARG A 14 13.63 10.37 -1.74
N ILE A 15 14.11 11.09 -2.74
CA ILE A 15 13.41 11.25 -4.01
C ILE A 15 13.47 9.92 -4.77
N ILE A 16 12.31 9.45 -5.23
CA ILE A 16 12.21 8.23 -6.05
C ILE A 16 11.65 8.60 -7.41
N ALA A 17 12.54 9.05 -8.30
CA ALA A 17 12.19 9.41 -9.67
C ALA A 17 11.98 8.18 -10.59
N GLN A 18 12.61 7.06 -10.25
CA GLN A 18 12.51 5.79 -10.96
C GLN A 18 12.08 4.70 -10.00
N PRO A 19 10.77 4.57 -9.73
CA PRO A 19 10.27 3.57 -8.79
C PRO A 19 10.53 2.15 -9.32
N ASP A 20 10.90 1.26 -8.41
CA ASP A 20 11.13 -0.14 -8.71
C ASP A 20 10.61 -1.05 -7.61
N ILE A 21 10.43 -2.32 -7.95
CA ILE A 21 9.99 -3.35 -7.02
C ILE A 21 11.13 -4.02 -6.25
N GLU A 22 12.40 -3.84 -6.69
CA GLU A 22 13.56 -4.54 -6.11
C GLU A 22 13.93 -4.03 -4.71
N HIS A 23 13.73 -2.74 -4.45
CA HIS A 23 14.04 -2.11 -3.16
C HIS A 23 12.90 -2.23 -2.12
N SER A 24 11.85 -3.00 -2.42
CA SER A 24 10.71 -3.12 -1.53
C SER A 24 10.95 -4.09 -0.38
N ARG A 25 10.21 -3.90 0.71
CA ARG A 25 10.19 -4.84 1.83
C ARG A 25 9.37 -6.08 1.45
N LEU A 26 9.80 -7.27 1.92
CA LEU A 26 9.14 -8.53 1.59
C LEU A 26 7.90 -8.82 2.43
N ARG A 27 7.95 -8.54 3.74
CA ARG A 27 6.91 -8.91 4.70
C ARG A 27 6.09 -7.71 5.14
N VAL A 28 5.36 -7.15 4.20
CA VAL A 28 4.45 -6.02 4.40
C VAL A 28 3.05 -6.37 3.91
N ASP A 29 2.08 -5.48 4.06
CA ASP A 29 0.66 -5.77 3.92
C ASP A 29 0.27 -6.53 2.65
N PHE A 30 0.77 -6.11 1.48
CA PHE A 30 0.50 -6.76 0.20
C PHE A 30 1.74 -7.44 -0.39
N GLY A 31 2.79 -7.64 0.43
CA GLY A 31 4.04 -8.25 0.00
C GLY A 31 4.92 -7.31 -0.82
N LYS A 32 5.84 -7.88 -1.57
CA LYS A 32 6.82 -7.14 -2.36
C LYS A 32 6.16 -6.31 -3.46
N GLY A 33 6.50 -5.03 -3.56
CA GLY A 33 6.00 -4.13 -4.58
C GLY A 33 6.33 -2.66 -4.30
N PHE A 34 5.97 -1.79 -5.21
CA PHE A 34 6.05 -0.35 -5.03
C PHE A 34 4.71 0.20 -4.54
N TYR A 35 4.70 0.85 -3.39
CA TYR A 35 3.50 1.28 -2.69
C TYR A 35 3.23 2.77 -2.88
N THR A 36 2.01 3.09 -3.29
CA THR A 36 1.52 4.47 -3.40
C THR A 36 0.17 4.63 -2.72
N THR A 37 -0.27 5.86 -2.57
CA THR A 37 -1.61 6.22 -2.12
C THR A 37 -2.12 7.41 -2.92
N PRO A 38 -3.44 7.49 -3.22
CA PRO A 38 -4.02 8.69 -3.79
C PRO A 38 -4.17 9.84 -2.78
N PHE A 39 -3.87 9.61 -1.50
CA PHE A 39 -4.05 10.59 -0.43
C PHE A 39 -2.71 11.18 0.03
N TYR A 40 -2.49 12.47 -0.21
CA TYR A 40 -1.29 13.20 0.21
C TYR A 40 -1.03 13.07 1.71
N GLU A 41 -2.05 13.28 2.54
CA GLU A 41 -1.91 13.21 4.01
C GLU A 41 -1.48 11.83 4.50
N GLN A 42 -1.86 10.77 3.81
CA GLN A 42 -1.42 9.42 4.12
C GLN A 42 0.08 9.24 3.80
N ALA A 43 0.52 9.70 2.64
CA ALA A 43 1.94 9.67 2.27
C ALA A 43 2.79 10.52 3.25
N LYS A 44 2.26 11.65 3.68
CA LYS A 44 2.88 12.51 4.69
C LYS A 44 3.09 11.77 6.00
N LYS A 45 2.09 11.06 6.50
CA LYS A 45 2.22 10.21 7.71
C LYS A 45 3.29 9.14 7.54
N TRP A 46 3.43 8.55 6.37
CA TRP A 46 4.52 7.60 6.12
C TRP A 46 5.91 8.22 6.26
N CYS A 47 6.03 9.52 5.94
CA CYS A 47 7.28 10.26 6.08
C CYS A 47 7.62 10.62 7.53
N GLU A 48 6.65 10.77 8.40
CA GLU A 48 6.84 11.25 9.78
C GLU A 48 7.84 10.38 10.56
N LYS A 49 7.86 9.09 10.32
CA LYS A 49 8.83 8.16 10.91
C LYS A 49 10.28 8.49 10.53
N TYR A 50 10.50 9.09 9.37
CA TYR A 50 11.85 9.49 8.92
C TYR A 50 12.26 10.82 9.55
N THR A 51 11.34 11.77 9.66
CA THR A 51 11.61 13.06 10.32
C THR A 51 11.94 12.90 11.80
N THR A 52 11.26 11.98 12.51
CA THR A 52 11.57 11.63 13.90
C THR A 52 12.95 11.00 14.07
N ARG A 53 13.48 10.37 13.03
CA ARG A 53 14.84 9.79 13.00
C ARG A 53 15.91 10.75 12.47
N ARG A 54 15.62 12.06 12.42
CA ARG A 54 16.49 13.11 11.87
C ARG A 54 16.85 12.87 10.38
N LYS A 55 15.98 12.24 9.64
CA LYS A 55 16.06 12.11 8.18
C LYS A 55 15.03 13.04 7.53
N ASN A 56 15.26 13.42 6.29
CA ASN A 56 14.28 14.17 5.52
C ASN A 56 13.11 13.27 5.15
N GLY A 57 11.89 13.77 5.35
CA GLY A 57 10.70 13.15 4.76
C GLY A 57 10.49 13.68 3.35
N ILE A 58 10.39 12.79 2.38
CA ILE A 58 10.16 13.12 0.97
C ILE A 58 8.91 12.42 0.48
N ILE A 59 8.02 13.19 -0.12
CA ILE A 59 6.86 12.65 -0.84
C ILE A 59 7.13 12.79 -2.34
N SER A 60 7.44 11.69 -3.00
CA SER A 60 7.48 11.62 -4.45
C SER A 60 6.07 11.45 -4.99
N TYR A 61 5.70 12.13 -6.08
CA TYR A 61 4.37 11.99 -6.65
C TYR A 61 4.42 11.67 -8.14
N TYR A 62 3.40 10.95 -8.58
CA TYR A 62 3.32 10.36 -9.89
C TYR A 62 1.93 10.55 -10.47
N GLU A 63 1.87 10.62 -11.78
CA GLU A 63 0.62 10.52 -12.53
C GLU A 63 0.41 9.06 -12.93
N LEU A 64 -0.68 8.46 -12.48
CA LEU A 64 -1.10 7.10 -12.82
C LEU A 64 -2.14 7.14 -13.91
N ASP A 65 -1.85 6.54 -15.05
CA ASP A 65 -2.84 6.32 -16.11
C ASP A 65 -3.84 5.26 -15.66
N VAL A 66 -5.10 5.64 -15.44
CA VAL A 66 -6.12 4.74 -14.91
C VAL A 66 -6.57 3.67 -15.91
N SER A 67 -6.15 3.75 -17.18
CA SER A 67 -6.40 2.67 -18.14
C SER A 67 -5.74 1.36 -17.69
N VAL A 68 -4.70 1.41 -16.85
CA VAL A 68 -4.02 0.26 -16.27
C VAL A 68 -4.98 -0.74 -15.64
N TYR A 69 -6.07 -0.25 -15.02
CA TYR A 69 -7.08 -1.12 -14.39
C TYR A 69 -7.85 -2.01 -15.37
N LYS A 70 -7.76 -1.73 -16.65
CA LYS A 70 -8.35 -2.56 -17.72
C LYS A 70 -7.33 -3.47 -18.40
N GLU A 71 -6.02 -3.16 -18.22
CA GLU A 71 -4.93 -3.80 -18.97
C GLU A 71 -4.15 -4.82 -18.12
N CYS A 72 -4.40 -4.87 -16.81
CA CYS A 72 -3.68 -5.78 -15.92
C CYS A 72 -4.59 -6.46 -14.90
N ALA A 73 -4.06 -7.46 -14.21
CA ALA A 73 -4.78 -8.18 -13.16
C ALA A 73 -4.70 -7.41 -11.84
N VAL A 74 -5.84 -7.00 -11.32
CA VAL A 74 -5.97 -6.21 -10.09
C VAL A 74 -6.76 -6.99 -9.04
N LEU A 75 -6.22 -7.02 -7.81
CA LEU A 75 -6.96 -7.45 -6.62
C LEU A 75 -7.25 -6.23 -5.76
N SER A 76 -8.52 -5.96 -5.50
CA SER A 76 -8.97 -4.81 -4.75
C SER A 76 -9.75 -5.22 -3.51
N PHE A 77 -9.35 -4.70 -2.34
CA PHE A 77 -10.04 -4.89 -1.06
C PHE A 77 -10.72 -3.58 -0.65
N GLU A 78 -12.00 -3.44 -0.90
CA GLU A 78 -12.75 -2.21 -0.63
C GLU A 78 -13.03 -1.97 0.86
N SER A 79 -12.96 -3.02 1.67
CA SER A 79 -13.19 -2.96 3.11
C SER A 79 -12.34 -3.97 3.87
N TYR A 80 -12.28 -3.82 5.20
CA TYR A 80 -11.59 -4.76 6.10
C TYR A 80 -12.46 -5.99 6.34
N THR A 81 -12.38 -6.94 5.42
CA THR A 81 -13.08 -8.22 5.46
C THR A 81 -12.19 -9.35 5.97
N GLU A 82 -12.79 -10.53 6.19
CA GLU A 82 -12.03 -11.74 6.49
C GLU A 82 -11.02 -12.06 5.37
N ALA A 83 -11.40 -11.88 4.12
CA ALA A 83 -10.52 -12.08 2.97
C ALA A 83 -9.31 -11.12 3.00
N TRP A 84 -9.51 -9.86 3.34
CA TRP A 84 -8.44 -8.89 3.53
C TRP A 84 -7.50 -9.31 4.67
N LEU A 85 -8.06 -9.67 5.83
CA LEU A 85 -7.30 -10.06 7.00
C LEU A 85 -6.42 -11.30 6.72
N ASP A 86 -7.00 -12.34 6.13
CA ASP A 86 -6.29 -13.56 5.78
C ASP A 86 -5.16 -13.28 4.77
N PHE A 87 -5.42 -12.40 3.81
CA PHE A 87 -4.42 -12.01 2.81
C PHE A 87 -3.23 -11.28 3.45
N ILE A 88 -3.50 -10.27 4.28
CA ILE A 88 -2.47 -9.49 4.99
C ILE A 88 -1.61 -10.39 5.87
N LEU A 89 -2.23 -11.31 6.61
CA LEU A 89 -1.52 -12.23 7.49
C LEU A 89 -0.58 -13.16 6.72
N LYS A 90 -1.03 -13.71 5.61
CA LYS A 90 -0.18 -14.56 4.74
C LYS A 90 1.00 -13.78 4.19
N CYS A 91 0.78 -12.56 3.70
CA CYS A 91 1.85 -11.71 3.19
C CYS A 91 2.87 -11.37 4.29
N ARG A 92 2.43 -11.00 5.48
CA ARG A 92 3.31 -10.69 6.62
C ARG A 92 4.08 -11.91 7.12
N ALA A 93 3.46 -13.07 7.10
CA ALA A 93 4.12 -14.33 7.48
C ALA A 93 5.11 -14.84 6.44
N GLY A 94 5.10 -14.29 5.22
CA GLY A 94 5.91 -14.75 4.11
C GLY A 94 5.38 -16.02 3.45
N THR A 95 4.15 -16.42 3.76
CA THR A 95 3.45 -17.56 3.18
C THR A 95 2.38 -17.06 2.21
N MET A 96 2.81 -16.59 1.04
CA MET A 96 1.93 -15.94 0.08
C MET A 96 0.72 -16.79 -0.29
N PRO A 97 -0.46 -16.18 -0.54
CA PRO A 97 -1.60 -16.89 -1.13
C PRO A 97 -1.23 -17.56 -2.45
N SER A 98 -1.86 -18.69 -2.75
CA SER A 98 -1.54 -19.50 -3.94
C SER A 98 -1.69 -18.76 -5.27
N ASP A 99 -2.60 -17.78 -5.33
CA ASP A 99 -2.88 -16.95 -6.51
C ASP A 99 -2.17 -15.59 -6.50
N TYR A 100 -1.29 -15.34 -5.51
CA TYR A 100 -0.61 -14.06 -5.32
C TYR A 100 0.10 -13.56 -6.58
N ASN A 101 0.78 -14.43 -7.29
CA ASN A 101 1.60 -14.06 -8.44
C ASN A 101 0.79 -13.72 -9.72
N ARG A 102 -0.52 -13.99 -9.73
CA ARG A 102 -1.37 -13.64 -10.88
C ARG A 102 -1.74 -12.16 -10.93
N TYR A 103 -1.57 -11.42 -9.84
CA TYR A 103 -1.93 -10.02 -9.76
C TYR A 103 -0.75 -9.10 -10.04
N ASP A 104 -0.97 -8.07 -10.83
CA ASP A 104 -0.02 -6.99 -11.13
C ASP A 104 -0.14 -5.83 -10.15
N ILE A 105 -1.37 -5.57 -9.69
CA ILE A 105 -1.70 -4.55 -8.70
C ILE A 105 -2.54 -5.18 -7.59
N ILE A 106 -2.18 -4.89 -6.35
CA ILE A 106 -3.01 -5.20 -5.18
C ILE A 106 -3.27 -3.89 -4.46
N GLU A 107 -4.53 -3.59 -4.19
CA GLU A 107 -4.91 -2.36 -3.54
C GLU A 107 -5.98 -2.57 -2.48
N GLY A 108 -6.05 -1.65 -1.52
CA GLY A 108 -7.04 -1.74 -0.46
C GLY A 108 -6.69 -0.90 0.75
N GLY A 109 -7.48 -1.08 1.80
CA GLY A 109 -7.26 -0.43 3.08
C GLY A 109 -5.92 -0.79 3.69
N ILE A 110 -5.30 0.19 4.32
CA ILE A 110 -4.07 0.00 5.07
C ILE A 110 -4.35 -0.10 6.56
N ALA A 111 -3.43 -0.73 7.26
CA ALA A 111 -3.38 -0.69 8.70
C ALA A 111 -2.89 0.68 9.16
N ASN A 112 -3.82 1.58 9.56
CA ASN A 112 -3.49 2.69 10.45
C ASN A 112 -3.11 2.12 11.83
N ASP A 113 -2.72 2.96 12.80
CA ASP A 113 -2.25 2.47 14.11
C ASP A 113 -3.25 1.55 14.81
N LYS A 114 -4.56 1.84 14.74
CA LYS A 114 -5.60 1.01 15.36
C LYS A 114 -5.79 -0.32 14.63
N VAL A 115 -5.85 -0.28 13.31
CA VAL A 115 -5.94 -1.48 12.46
C VAL A 115 -4.69 -2.34 12.62
N PHE A 116 -3.52 -1.72 12.65
CA PHE A 116 -2.25 -2.40 12.87
C PHE A 116 -2.25 -3.14 14.21
N ASN A 117 -2.64 -2.47 15.31
CA ASN A 117 -2.73 -3.11 16.63
C ASN A 117 -3.67 -4.32 16.61
N THR A 118 -4.82 -4.21 15.96
CA THR A 118 -5.77 -5.33 15.85
C THR A 118 -5.17 -6.50 15.07
N VAL A 119 -4.50 -6.22 13.94
CA VAL A 119 -3.84 -7.25 13.12
C VAL A 119 -2.71 -7.92 13.90
N GLU A 120 -1.91 -7.16 14.64
CA GLU A 120 -0.82 -7.68 15.48
C GLU A 120 -1.37 -8.60 16.60
N LEU A 121 -2.40 -8.16 17.32
CA LEU A 121 -3.04 -8.96 18.36
C LEU A 121 -3.58 -10.30 17.82
N PHE A 122 -4.17 -10.27 16.64
CA PHE A 122 -4.64 -11.49 15.99
C PHE A 122 -3.48 -12.36 15.50
N PHE A 123 -2.46 -11.77 14.89
CA PHE A 123 -1.26 -12.49 14.44
C PHE A 123 -0.57 -13.20 15.59
N ASP A 124 -0.48 -12.56 16.76
CA ASP A 124 0.13 -13.12 17.99
C ASP A 124 -0.79 -14.09 18.73
N GLY A 125 -2.00 -14.32 18.23
CA GLY A 125 -2.96 -15.24 18.85
C GLY A 125 -3.61 -14.72 20.12
N LEU A 126 -3.54 -13.41 20.41
CA LEU A 126 -4.10 -12.78 21.62
C LEU A 126 -5.58 -12.48 21.51
N ILE A 127 -6.11 -12.38 20.30
CA ILE A 127 -7.54 -12.28 20.01
C ILE A 127 -7.90 -13.26 18.89
N ASP A 128 -9.14 -13.72 18.85
CA ASP A 128 -9.62 -14.58 17.78
C ASP A 128 -10.05 -13.77 16.54
N LYS A 129 -10.35 -14.47 15.44
CA LYS A 129 -10.76 -13.86 14.19
C LYS A 129 -12.06 -13.04 14.34
N ALA A 130 -13.04 -13.55 15.08
CA ALA A 130 -14.32 -12.87 15.30
C ALA A 130 -14.12 -11.53 16.01
N GLU A 131 -13.29 -11.47 17.04
CA GLU A 131 -12.95 -10.23 17.74
C GLU A 131 -12.16 -9.27 16.85
N ALA A 132 -11.21 -9.76 16.06
CA ALA A 132 -10.47 -8.93 15.10
C ALA A 132 -11.40 -8.27 14.08
N LEU A 133 -12.28 -9.02 13.45
CA LEU A 133 -13.24 -8.50 12.47
C LEU A 133 -14.23 -7.51 13.10
N LYS A 134 -14.68 -7.77 14.34
CA LYS A 134 -15.53 -6.88 15.08
C LYS A 134 -14.89 -5.50 15.31
N ARG A 135 -13.62 -5.47 15.66
CA ARG A 135 -12.87 -4.21 15.84
C ARG A 135 -12.67 -3.47 14.52
N LEU A 136 -12.35 -4.20 13.44
CA LEU A 136 -12.07 -3.62 12.13
C LEU A 136 -13.31 -3.03 11.45
N GLN A 137 -14.51 -3.50 11.75
CA GLN A 137 -15.75 -3.01 11.11
C GLN A 137 -16.01 -1.52 11.33
N TYR A 138 -15.46 -0.92 12.38
CA TYR A 138 -15.62 0.49 12.71
C TYR A 138 -14.54 1.40 12.11
N GLU A 139 -13.52 0.82 11.46
CA GLU A 139 -12.44 1.56 10.89
C GLU A 139 -12.71 1.92 9.42
N LYS A 140 -12.46 3.19 9.07
CA LYS A 140 -12.50 3.63 7.67
C LYS A 140 -11.19 3.23 6.99
N PRO A 141 -11.23 2.49 5.87
CA PRO A 141 -10.01 2.18 5.14
C PRO A 141 -9.38 3.44 4.56
N ASN A 142 -8.09 3.65 4.82
CA ASN A 142 -7.23 4.42 3.94
C ASN A 142 -6.97 3.60 2.67
N TRP A 143 -6.28 4.17 1.68
CA TRP A 143 -6.07 3.45 0.43
C TRP A 143 -4.60 3.33 0.09
N LYS A 144 -4.15 2.13 -0.23
CA LYS A 144 -2.80 1.81 -0.66
C LYS A 144 -2.87 1.04 -1.98
N ILE A 145 -2.05 1.43 -2.92
CA ILE A 145 -1.90 0.76 -4.22
C ILE A 145 -0.50 0.18 -4.28
N CYS A 146 -0.40 -1.14 -4.35
CA CYS A 146 0.85 -1.87 -4.47
C CYS A 146 1.03 -2.34 -5.91
N PHE A 147 2.05 -1.80 -6.59
CA PHE A 147 2.46 -2.25 -7.93
C PHE A 147 3.45 -3.39 -7.77
N LYS A 148 3.13 -4.57 -8.28
CA LYS A 148 3.93 -5.79 -8.17
C LYS A 148 4.75 -6.09 -9.41
N THR A 149 4.43 -5.48 -10.54
CA THR A 149 5.03 -5.76 -11.84
C THR A 149 5.75 -4.53 -12.37
N GLN A 150 7.06 -4.65 -12.62
CA GLN A 150 7.89 -3.52 -13.05
C GLN A 150 7.41 -2.90 -14.36
N SER A 151 7.01 -3.72 -15.34
CA SER A 151 6.51 -3.21 -16.62
C SER A 151 5.25 -2.35 -16.48
N ILE A 152 4.41 -2.63 -15.49
CA ILE A 152 3.24 -1.82 -15.17
C ILE A 152 3.65 -0.45 -14.62
N ILE A 153 4.64 -0.42 -13.72
CA ILE A 153 5.21 0.83 -13.21
C ILE A 153 5.76 1.66 -14.37
N ASP A 154 6.61 1.06 -15.19
CA ASP A 154 7.30 1.75 -16.30
C ASP A 154 6.35 2.31 -17.34
N THR A 155 5.21 1.63 -17.57
CA THR A 155 4.24 2.01 -18.61
C THR A 155 3.20 3.02 -18.11
N TYR A 156 2.70 2.88 -16.89
CA TYR A 156 1.49 3.60 -16.42
C TYR A 156 1.75 4.60 -15.29
N LEU A 157 2.95 4.60 -14.68
CA LEU A 157 3.28 5.48 -13.57
C LEU A 157 4.36 6.47 -13.98
N GLN A 158 4.00 7.75 -14.14
CA GLN A 158 4.94 8.80 -14.56
C GLN A 158 5.33 9.68 -13.39
N TYR A 159 6.62 9.76 -13.08
CA TYR A 159 7.14 10.68 -12.07
C TYR A 159 6.90 12.13 -12.45
N LYS A 160 6.40 12.94 -11.51
CA LYS A 160 6.08 14.36 -11.70
C LYS A 160 6.88 15.31 -10.82
N GLY A 161 7.37 14.84 -9.69
CA GLY A 161 8.12 15.68 -8.77
C GLY A 161 8.06 15.17 -7.33
N PHE A 162 8.45 16.03 -6.40
CA PHE A 162 8.47 15.69 -4.99
C PHE A 162 8.15 16.88 -4.09
N TYR A 163 7.76 16.59 -2.86
CA TYR A 163 7.64 17.54 -1.75
C TYR A 163 8.62 17.13 -0.65
N SER A 164 9.34 18.11 -0.09
CA SER A 164 10.17 17.91 1.10
C SER A 164 9.36 18.29 2.34
N ILE A 165 9.36 17.43 3.33
CA ILE A 165 8.68 17.65 4.61
C ILE A 165 9.73 17.77 5.70
N CYS A 166 9.69 18.87 6.41
CA CYS A 166 10.57 19.11 7.58
C CYS A 166 9.95 18.54 8.85
#